data_38dce3d85b54b750749afc0e35bf9e37
#
_entry.id   38dce3d85b54b750749afc0e35bf9e37
#
_cell.length_a   1.000
_cell.length_b   1.000
_cell.length_c   1.000
_cell.angle_alpha   90.00
_cell.angle_beta   90.00
_cell.angle_gamma   90.00
#
_symmetry.space_group_name_H-M   'P 1'
#
loop_
_entity.id
_entity.type
_entity.pdbx_description
1 polymer ?
#
loop_
_entity_poly.entity_id
_entity_poly.type
_entity_poly.pdbx_seq_one_letter_code
_entity_poly.pdbx_strand_id
1 'polypeptide(L)'
;MSFKKLPDNIERLLPEAEIYLQTHPAVVFAYLFGSLAKGKPTPLSDVDIAIFVNGVVDFAETKLEILGRLMDILQTDEIDLVLLNTTNLPLIHNVMKNHRLIADKKPFERHIFESLAMRKYFDFSIKESTMLKRRYFHG
;
A
#
# COMPACT_ATOMS: atom_id res chain seq x y z
N MET A 1 7.90 -25.17 -1.24
CA MET A 1 7.54 -24.96 0.17
C MET A 1 6.78 -23.65 0.29
N SER A 2 5.58 -23.66 0.83
CA SER A 2 4.81 -22.44 0.98
C SER A 2 5.07 -21.82 2.34
N PHE A 3 5.25 -20.50 2.37
CA PHE A 3 5.44 -19.73 3.59
C PHE A 3 4.07 -19.18 4.00
N LYS A 4 3.36 -19.90 4.89
CA LYS A 4 1.99 -19.53 5.27
C LYS A 4 1.91 -18.61 6.49
N LYS A 5 3.03 -18.34 7.13
CA LYS A 5 3.10 -17.48 8.32
C LYS A 5 4.23 -16.50 8.17
N LEU A 6 4.11 -15.37 8.87
CA LEU A 6 5.23 -14.44 8.93
C LEU A 6 6.38 -15.09 9.69
N PRO A 7 7.63 -14.92 9.21
CA PRO A 7 8.79 -15.35 9.97
C PRO A 7 8.85 -14.61 11.30
N ASP A 8 9.40 -15.26 12.32
CA ASP A 8 9.57 -14.61 13.63
C ASP A 8 10.46 -13.38 13.55
N ASN A 9 11.33 -13.32 12.54
CA ASN A 9 12.28 -12.24 12.35
C ASN A 9 11.84 -11.22 11.29
N ILE A 10 10.54 -11.09 11.05
CA ILE A 10 10.04 -10.19 10.00
C ILE A 10 10.52 -8.75 10.19
N GLU A 11 10.61 -8.28 11.44
CA GLU A 11 11.09 -6.93 11.72
C GLU A 11 12.55 -6.73 11.34
N ARG A 12 13.32 -7.80 11.28
CA ARG A 12 14.73 -7.75 10.84
C ARG A 12 14.86 -7.79 9.33
N LEU A 13 13.86 -8.35 8.64
CA LEU A 13 13.85 -8.47 7.19
C LEU A 13 13.27 -7.23 6.51
N LEU A 14 12.40 -6.50 7.20
CA LEU A 14 11.77 -5.30 6.63
C LEU A 14 12.77 -4.25 6.11
N PRO A 15 13.89 -3.96 6.80
CA PRO A 15 14.87 -3.01 6.27
C PRO A 15 15.44 -3.38 4.90
N GLU A 16 15.61 -4.67 4.61
CA GLU A 16 16.06 -5.11 3.28
C GLU A 16 15.02 -4.83 2.22
N ALA A 17 13.74 -5.02 2.55
CA ALA A 17 12.64 -4.69 1.65
C ALA A 17 12.58 -3.19 1.39
N GLU A 18 12.80 -2.38 2.42
CA GLU A 18 12.84 -0.92 2.27
C GLU A 18 13.96 -0.49 1.33
N ILE A 19 15.16 -1.05 1.50
CA ILE A 19 16.30 -0.76 0.62
C ILE A 19 15.98 -1.16 -0.82
N TYR A 20 15.40 -2.34 -1.01
CA TYR A 20 15.01 -2.82 -2.34
C TYR A 20 14.05 -1.85 -3.02
N LEU A 21 13.00 -1.43 -2.32
CA LEU A 21 12.01 -0.51 -2.88
C LEU A 21 12.61 0.88 -3.12
N GLN A 22 13.45 1.36 -2.21
CA GLN A 22 14.09 2.66 -2.34
C GLN A 22 15.04 2.71 -3.53
N THR A 23 15.66 1.58 -3.89
CA THR A 23 16.63 1.51 -4.98
C THR A 23 16.03 1.00 -6.29
N HIS A 24 14.78 0.55 -6.29
CA HIS A 24 14.13 0.06 -7.51
C HIS A 24 13.81 1.23 -8.46
N PRO A 25 14.25 1.18 -9.71
CA PRO A 25 14.12 2.33 -10.61
C PRO A 25 12.67 2.73 -10.92
N ALA A 26 11.72 1.81 -10.86
CA ALA A 26 10.33 2.11 -11.14
C ALA A 26 9.55 2.65 -9.95
N VAL A 27 10.00 2.41 -8.72
CA VAL A 27 9.28 2.81 -7.50
C VAL A 27 9.56 4.27 -7.19
N VAL A 28 8.50 5.06 -7.07
CA VAL A 28 8.58 6.48 -6.72
C VAL A 28 8.47 6.65 -5.21
N PHE A 29 7.45 6.03 -4.60
CA PHE A 29 7.32 5.96 -3.15
C PHE A 29 6.55 4.70 -2.76
N ALA A 30 6.64 4.33 -1.49
CA ALA A 30 6.00 3.12 -0.98
C ALA A 30 5.66 3.25 0.50
N TYR A 31 4.61 2.56 0.90
CA TYR A 31 4.13 2.51 2.29
C TYR A 31 4.01 1.08 2.77
N LEU A 32 4.32 0.87 4.04
CA LEU A 32 3.87 -0.29 4.78
C LEU A 32 2.56 0.11 5.46
N PHE A 33 1.51 -0.70 5.36
CA PHE A 33 0.24 -0.39 6.00
C PHE A 33 -0.31 -1.61 6.72
N GLY A 34 -1.51 -1.50 7.29
CA GLY A 34 -2.12 -2.60 8.01
C GLY A 34 -1.49 -2.88 9.37
N SER A 35 -1.55 -4.12 9.83
CA SER A 35 -1.17 -4.49 11.18
C SER A 35 0.32 -4.29 11.48
N LEU A 36 1.20 -4.52 10.51
CA LEU A 36 2.63 -4.29 10.72
C LEU A 36 2.95 -2.82 10.89
N ALA A 37 2.25 -1.94 10.17
CA ALA A 37 2.44 -0.49 10.33
C ALA A 37 1.98 -0.02 11.71
N LYS A 38 0.98 -0.70 12.29
CA LYS A 38 0.49 -0.39 13.64
C LYS A 38 1.40 -0.94 14.74
N GLY A 39 2.42 -1.72 14.39
CA GLY A 39 3.29 -2.34 15.36
C GLY A 39 2.65 -3.48 16.16
N LYS A 40 1.60 -4.08 15.62
CA LYS A 40 0.86 -5.16 16.29
C LYS A 40 0.72 -6.38 15.38
N PRO A 41 1.84 -6.94 14.87
CA PRO A 41 1.74 -8.10 14.00
C PRO A 41 1.33 -9.34 14.78
N THR A 42 0.57 -10.22 14.12
CA THR A 42 0.28 -11.56 14.62
C THR A 42 0.85 -12.56 13.62
N PRO A 43 1.01 -13.85 13.99
CA PRO A 43 1.47 -14.85 13.03
C PRO A 43 0.57 -15.01 11.80
N LEU A 44 -0.68 -14.54 11.89
CA LEU A 44 -1.64 -14.61 10.79
C LEU A 44 -1.72 -13.31 9.99
N SER A 45 -0.96 -12.29 10.36
CA SER A 45 -0.96 -11.01 9.65
C SER A 45 -0.26 -11.13 8.30
N ASP A 46 -0.80 -10.45 7.29
CA ASP A 46 -0.12 -10.27 6.02
C ASP A 46 0.85 -9.09 6.12
N VAL A 47 1.82 -9.05 5.21
CA VAL A 47 2.64 -7.88 5.00
C VAL A 47 1.94 -7.03 3.93
N ASP A 48 1.40 -5.90 4.33
CA ASP A 48 0.65 -5.01 3.44
C ASP A 48 1.55 -3.88 2.97
N ILE A 49 1.86 -3.88 1.66
CA ILE A 49 2.73 -2.87 1.05
C ILE A 49 2.00 -2.22 -0.12
N ALA A 50 2.03 -0.89 -0.16
CA ALA A 50 1.47 -0.11 -1.24
C ALA A 50 2.60 0.63 -1.94
N ILE A 51 2.65 0.53 -3.27
CA ILE A 51 3.70 1.18 -4.06
C ILE A 51 3.07 2.11 -5.10
N PHE A 52 3.75 3.22 -5.36
CA PHE A 52 3.44 4.09 -6.48
C PHE A 52 4.64 4.03 -7.43
N VAL A 53 4.38 3.66 -8.67
CA VAL A 53 5.44 3.46 -9.66
C VAL A 53 5.38 4.52 -10.75
N ASN A 54 6.49 4.68 -11.47
CA ASN A 54 6.59 5.55 -12.63
C ASN A 54 5.54 5.15 -13.66
N GLY A 55 4.77 6.12 -14.17
CA GLY A 55 3.66 5.88 -15.09
C GLY A 55 4.04 5.33 -16.46
N VAL A 56 5.35 5.28 -16.80
CA VAL A 56 5.79 4.77 -18.11
C VAL A 56 6.10 3.28 -18.12
N VAL A 57 6.03 2.60 -16.94
CA VAL A 57 6.32 1.16 -16.88
C VAL A 57 5.07 0.34 -17.10
N ASP A 58 5.25 -0.93 -17.44
CA ASP A 58 4.14 -1.89 -17.47
C ASP A 58 3.76 -2.24 -16.03
N PHE A 59 2.57 -1.83 -15.63
CA PHE A 59 2.11 -1.97 -14.24
C PHE A 59 2.02 -3.43 -13.79
N ALA A 60 1.45 -4.29 -14.62
CA ALA A 60 1.25 -5.70 -14.25
C ALA A 60 2.59 -6.42 -14.11
N GLU A 61 3.48 -6.23 -15.06
CA GLU A 61 4.80 -6.84 -15.05
C GLU A 61 5.64 -6.35 -13.87
N THR A 62 5.64 -5.03 -13.64
CA THR A 62 6.38 -4.42 -12.54
C THR A 62 5.86 -4.90 -11.19
N LYS A 63 4.54 -5.00 -11.04
CA LYS A 63 3.94 -5.49 -9.81
C LYS A 63 4.37 -6.94 -9.53
N LEU A 64 4.34 -7.80 -10.54
CA LEU A 64 4.75 -9.20 -10.38
C LEU A 64 6.23 -9.32 -10.02
N GLU A 65 7.08 -8.55 -10.66
CA GLU A 65 8.51 -8.52 -10.38
C GLU A 65 8.78 -8.14 -8.93
N ILE A 66 8.16 -7.04 -8.49
CA ILE A 66 8.35 -6.54 -7.13
C ILE A 66 7.79 -7.52 -6.10
N LEU A 67 6.61 -8.08 -6.37
CA LEU A 67 5.99 -9.04 -5.46
C LEU A 67 6.88 -10.27 -5.28
N GLY A 68 7.39 -10.82 -6.38
CA GLY A 68 8.29 -11.99 -6.32
C GLY A 68 9.54 -11.70 -5.52
N ARG A 69 10.12 -10.54 -5.71
CA ARG A 69 11.34 -10.15 -5.00
C ARG A 69 11.08 -9.91 -3.52
N LEU A 70 9.94 -9.30 -3.18
CA LEU A 70 9.57 -9.09 -1.78
C LEU A 70 9.33 -10.42 -1.06
N MET A 71 8.73 -11.40 -1.74
CA MET A 71 8.56 -12.75 -1.18
C MET A 71 9.91 -13.38 -0.83
N ASP A 72 10.89 -13.21 -1.70
CA ASP A 72 12.24 -13.73 -1.45
C ASP A 72 12.90 -13.01 -0.26
N ILE A 73 12.82 -11.69 -0.23
CA ILE A 73 13.44 -10.89 0.83
C ILE A 73 12.79 -11.16 2.19
N LEU A 74 11.47 -11.15 2.22
CA LEU A 74 10.71 -11.27 3.48
C LEU A 74 10.45 -12.72 3.90
N GLN A 75 10.81 -13.68 3.05
CA GLN A 75 10.68 -15.11 3.34
C GLN A 75 9.25 -15.49 3.73
N THR A 76 8.28 -14.90 3.02
CA THR A 76 6.86 -15.22 3.18
C THR A 76 6.14 -14.97 1.88
N ASP A 77 5.07 -15.72 1.62
CA ASP A 77 4.16 -15.45 0.50
C ASP A 77 2.88 -14.72 0.95
N GLU A 78 2.79 -14.41 2.24
CA GLU A 78 1.66 -13.66 2.80
C GLU A 78 1.90 -12.15 2.65
N ILE A 79 1.99 -11.70 1.40
CA ILE A 79 2.24 -10.30 1.05
C ILE A 79 1.08 -9.80 0.19
N ASP A 80 0.46 -8.71 0.64
CA ASP A 80 -0.55 -8.00 -0.13
C ASP A 80 0.11 -6.75 -0.73
N LEU A 81 0.37 -6.78 -2.02
CA LEU A 81 1.00 -5.67 -2.74
C LEU A 81 -0.05 -4.89 -3.52
N VAL A 82 -0.23 -3.64 -3.15
CA VAL A 82 -1.19 -2.73 -3.76
C VAL A 82 -0.45 -1.75 -4.66
N LEU A 83 -0.92 -1.60 -5.90
CA LEU A 83 -0.40 -0.61 -6.84
C LEU A 83 -1.29 0.64 -6.77
N LEU A 84 -0.77 1.69 -6.15
CA LEU A 84 -1.53 2.92 -5.91
C LEU A 84 -1.93 3.63 -7.19
N ASN A 85 -1.19 3.40 -8.28
CA ASN A 85 -1.49 4.00 -9.59
C ASN A 85 -2.88 3.60 -10.11
N THR A 86 -3.36 2.41 -9.75
CA THR A 86 -4.57 1.83 -10.33
C THR A 86 -5.62 1.41 -9.32
N THR A 87 -5.36 1.61 -8.02
CA THR A 87 -6.29 1.14 -7.00
C THR A 87 -7.42 2.15 -6.76
N ASN A 88 -8.50 1.69 -6.11
CA ASN A 88 -9.68 2.52 -5.86
C ASN A 88 -9.51 3.42 -4.63
N LEU A 89 -10.36 4.43 -4.53
CA LEU A 89 -10.30 5.42 -3.44
C LEU A 89 -10.48 4.82 -2.05
N PRO A 90 -11.43 3.89 -1.81
CA PRO A 90 -11.55 3.29 -0.48
C PRO A 90 -10.29 2.57 -0.02
N LEU A 91 -9.60 1.88 -0.92
CA LEU A 91 -8.36 1.19 -0.57
C LEU A 91 -7.23 2.19 -0.32
N ILE A 92 -7.13 3.25 -1.12
CA ILE A 92 -6.15 4.32 -0.88
C ILE A 92 -6.38 4.93 0.52
N HIS A 93 -7.63 5.20 0.86
CA HIS A 93 -7.95 5.72 2.20
C HIS A 93 -7.52 4.75 3.29
N ASN A 94 -7.74 3.45 3.09
CA ASN A 94 -7.32 2.43 4.05
C ASN A 94 -5.81 2.44 4.25
N VAL A 95 -5.04 2.62 3.18
CA VAL A 95 -3.58 2.76 3.26
C VAL A 95 -3.22 4.00 4.07
N MET A 96 -3.87 5.13 3.78
CA MET A 96 -3.55 6.41 4.42
C MET A 96 -3.90 6.45 5.91
N LYS A 97 -4.84 5.63 6.36
CA LYS A 97 -5.26 5.60 7.77
C LYS A 97 -4.13 5.21 8.72
N ASN A 98 -3.38 4.19 8.38
CA ASN A 98 -2.30 3.66 9.21
C ASN A 98 -1.19 3.19 8.28
N HIS A 99 -0.17 4.01 8.13
CA HIS A 99 0.92 3.68 7.24
C HIS A 99 2.26 4.14 7.81
N ARG A 100 3.31 3.51 7.32
CA ARG A 100 4.68 3.94 7.54
C ARG A 100 5.33 4.10 6.17
N LEU A 101 5.90 5.27 5.91
CA LEU A 101 6.59 5.53 4.65
C LEU A 101 7.88 4.73 4.63
N ILE A 102 8.05 3.86 3.64
CA ILE A 102 9.22 2.99 3.54
C ILE A 102 10.10 3.28 2.32
N ALA A 103 9.62 4.05 1.37
CA ALA A 103 10.43 4.55 0.26
C ALA A 103 9.87 5.88 -0.19
N ASP A 104 10.74 6.85 -0.45
CA ASP A 104 10.31 8.20 -0.82
C ASP A 104 11.39 8.87 -1.66
N LYS A 105 11.32 8.67 -2.98
CA LYS A 105 12.31 9.25 -3.90
C LYS A 105 11.91 10.61 -4.43
N LYS A 106 10.62 10.92 -4.41
CA LYS A 106 10.09 12.20 -4.90
C LYS A 106 9.04 12.72 -3.93
N PRO A 107 9.46 13.30 -2.82
CA PRO A 107 8.53 13.77 -1.78
C PRO A 107 7.47 14.75 -2.29
N PHE A 108 7.81 15.59 -3.25
CA PHE A 108 6.83 16.53 -3.82
C PHE A 108 5.71 15.80 -4.55
N GLU A 109 6.06 14.79 -5.37
CA GLU A 109 5.05 13.97 -6.05
C GLU A 109 4.20 13.19 -5.05
N ARG A 110 4.82 12.68 -4.00
CA ARG A 110 4.10 11.98 -2.93
C ARG A 110 3.10 12.90 -2.25
N HIS A 111 3.50 14.12 -1.90
CA HIS A 111 2.59 15.08 -1.27
C HIS A 111 1.41 15.43 -2.17
N ILE A 112 1.65 15.58 -3.47
CA ILE A 112 0.56 15.83 -4.43
C ILE A 112 -0.40 14.64 -4.45
N PHE A 113 0.13 13.42 -4.52
CA PHE A 113 -0.69 12.21 -4.51
C PHE A 113 -1.55 12.14 -3.25
N GLU A 114 -0.93 12.33 -2.08
CA GLU A 114 -1.64 12.25 -0.80
C GLU A 114 -2.73 13.31 -0.69
N SER A 115 -2.44 14.53 -1.11
CA SER A 115 -3.41 15.62 -1.08
C SER A 115 -4.59 15.37 -1.99
N LEU A 116 -4.34 14.91 -3.22
CA LEU A 116 -5.39 14.59 -4.17
C LEU A 116 -6.24 13.40 -3.70
N ALA A 117 -5.59 12.38 -3.15
CA ALA A 117 -6.28 11.20 -2.65
C ALA A 117 -7.23 11.56 -1.49
N MET A 118 -6.76 12.38 -0.55
CA MET A 118 -7.57 12.83 0.57
C MET A 118 -8.75 13.66 0.11
N ARG A 119 -8.53 14.56 -0.84
CA ARG A 119 -9.59 15.42 -1.38
C ARG A 119 -10.65 14.60 -2.11
N LYS A 120 -10.21 13.68 -2.97
CA LYS A 120 -11.13 12.81 -3.73
C LYS A 120 -11.94 11.92 -2.80
N TYR A 121 -11.31 11.38 -1.78
CA TYR A 121 -11.99 10.52 -0.81
C TYR A 121 -13.03 11.33 -0.02
N PHE A 122 -12.70 12.55 0.38
CA PHE A 122 -13.63 13.44 1.08
C PHE A 122 -14.87 13.70 0.22
N ASP A 123 -14.67 14.04 -1.06
CA ASP A 123 -15.79 14.27 -1.98
C ASP A 123 -16.65 13.01 -2.17
N PHE A 124 -16.01 11.86 -2.31
CA PHE A 124 -16.66 10.56 -2.44
C PHE A 124 -17.51 10.26 -1.20
N SER A 125 -16.96 10.48 -0.02
CA SER A 125 -17.63 10.26 1.26
C SER A 125 -18.87 11.15 1.41
N ILE A 126 -18.79 12.40 0.99
CA ILE A 126 -19.92 13.32 1.01
C ILE A 126 -21.02 12.84 0.07
N LYS A 127 -20.66 12.41 -1.14
CA LYS A 127 -21.64 11.88 -2.11
C LYS A 127 -22.36 10.66 -1.60
N GLU A 128 -21.65 9.72 -0.99
CA GLU A 128 -22.27 8.54 -0.40
C GLU A 128 -23.23 8.91 0.72
N SER A 129 -22.81 9.80 1.60
CA SER A 129 -23.65 10.27 2.70
C SER A 129 -24.94 10.94 2.17
N THR A 130 -24.81 11.77 1.13
CA THR A 130 -25.95 12.43 0.50
C THR A 130 -26.91 11.44 -0.15
N MET A 131 -26.38 10.45 -0.86
CA MET A 131 -27.19 9.40 -1.47
C MET A 131 -27.94 8.58 -0.44
N LEU A 132 -27.29 8.22 0.67
CA LEU A 132 -27.93 7.47 1.74
C LEU A 132 -29.05 8.29 2.39
N LYS A 133 -28.84 9.58 2.62
CA LYS A 133 -29.87 10.46 3.15
C LYS A 133 -31.08 10.52 2.22
N ARG A 134 -30.84 10.66 0.92
CA ARG A 134 -31.93 10.68 -0.07
C ARG A 134 -32.71 9.36 -0.05
N ARG A 135 -32.01 8.25 0.06
CA ARG A 135 -32.63 6.93 0.03
C ARG A 135 -33.51 6.68 1.26
N TYR A 136 -33.09 7.14 2.44
CA TYR A 136 -33.76 6.82 3.69
C TYR A 136 -34.63 7.93 4.25
N PHE A 137 -34.44 9.18 3.83
CA PHE A 137 -35.15 10.33 4.38
C PHE A 137 -36.04 11.07 3.39
N HIS A 138 -36.04 10.65 2.15
CA HIS A 138 -36.94 11.17 1.11
C HIS A 138 -37.90 10.10 0.62
N GLY A 139 -38.34 9.32 1.53
CA GLY A 139 -39.20 8.17 1.31
C GLY A 139 -40.16 8.22 0.18
#